data_3a6e6d576146fd411bfdfdb1b63deb91
#
_entry.id   3a6e6d576146fd411bfdfdb1b63deb91
#
_cell.length_a   1.000
_cell.length_b   1.000
_cell.length_c   1.000
_cell.angle_alpha   90.00
_cell.angle_beta   90.00
_cell.angle_gamma   90.00
#
_symmetry.space_group_name_H-M   'P 1'
#
loop_
_entity.id
_entity.type
_entity.pdbx_description
1 polymer ?
#
loop_
_entity_poly.entity_id
_entity_poly.type
_entity_poly.pdbx_seq_one_letter_code
_entity_poly.pdbx_strand_id
1 'polypeptide(L)'
;MSDINITNSSILEIDRVHKRFGVHHAVRDVTIRVRVGEFLTLLGPSGCGKTTLLRMVAGFETPSEGEIRIAGRRMNEVPPYERPIGIVFQNLALFPHLSVGENLAYGLRIRRLARAEIHRQIAEVLALVDLTGLEDRRVHELSGGQRQRVALARALVIRPKVLLLDEPLGALDLKLRRQLQQELKRIQQRVGTTFVFVTHDQEEAL
;
A
#
# COMPACT_ATOMS: atom_id res chain seq x y z
N MET A 1 -35.78 -7.45 -4.78
CA MET A 1 -34.66 -8.34 -4.41
C MET A 1 -33.64 -8.19 -5.53
N SER A 2 -32.70 -7.30 -5.35
CA SER A 2 -31.69 -7.00 -6.37
C SER A 2 -30.40 -7.58 -5.87
N ASP A 3 -29.99 -8.74 -6.42
CA ASP A 3 -28.69 -9.33 -6.20
C ASP A 3 -27.62 -8.32 -6.69
N ILE A 4 -27.01 -7.62 -5.75
CA ILE A 4 -25.85 -6.78 -6.03
C ILE A 4 -24.69 -7.74 -6.33
N ASN A 5 -24.38 -7.88 -7.60
CA ASN A 5 -23.28 -8.67 -8.12
C ASN A 5 -21.95 -7.98 -7.73
N ILE A 6 -21.48 -8.19 -6.48
CA ILE A 6 -20.32 -7.54 -5.87
C ILE A 6 -19.00 -8.02 -6.51
N THR A 7 -19.03 -9.11 -7.30
CA THR A 7 -17.82 -9.78 -7.78
C THR A 7 -17.14 -9.12 -9.00
N ASN A 8 -17.70 -8.04 -9.57
CA ASN A 8 -17.14 -7.42 -10.80
C ASN A 8 -16.92 -5.91 -10.72
N SER A 9 -16.95 -5.30 -9.52
CA SER A 9 -16.74 -3.86 -9.37
C SER A 9 -15.25 -3.52 -9.24
N SER A 10 -14.77 -2.60 -10.10
CA SER A 10 -13.42 -2.04 -10.00
C SER A 10 -13.29 -1.20 -8.73
N ILE A 11 -12.26 -1.45 -7.94
CA ILE A 11 -11.93 -0.66 -6.75
C ILE A 11 -10.98 0.49 -7.10
N LEU A 12 -10.08 0.26 -8.06
CA LEU A 12 -9.16 1.25 -8.60
C LEU A 12 -9.32 1.29 -10.12
N GLU A 13 -9.54 2.48 -10.65
CA GLU A 13 -9.60 2.74 -12.08
C GLU A 13 -8.62 3.85 -12.42
N ILE A 14 -7.78 3.59 -13.41
CA ILE A 14 -6.85 4.52 -14.03
C ILE A 14 -7.29 4.57 -15.49
N ASP A 15 -7.75 5.73 -15.97
CA ASP A 15 -8.27 5.89 -17.32
C ASP A 15 -7.46 6.91 -18.09
N ARG A 16 -6.75 6.45 -19.13
CA ARG A 16 -5.94 7.23 -20.07
C ARG A 16 -5.05 8.26 -19.37
N VAL A 17 -4.37 7.82 -18.32
CA VAL A 17 -3.54 8.69 -17.49
C VAL A 17 -2.21 8.98 -18.16
N HIS A 18 -1.87 10.25 -18.20
CA HIS A 18 -0.57 10.78 -18.64
C HIS A 18 0.09 11.55 -17.49
N LYS A 19 1.43 11.53 -17.46
CA LYS A 19 2.22 12.41 -16.60
C LYS A 19 3.42 12.96 -17.35
N ARG A 20 3.53 14.28 -17.35
CA ARG A 20 4.66 15.02 -17.93
C ARG A 20 5.36 15.83 -16.84
N PHE A 21 6.68 15.84 -16.88
CA PHE A 21 7.54 16.73 -16.11
C PHE A 21 8.32 17.59 -17.10
N GLY A 22 7.86 18.80 -17.37
CA GLY A 22 8.36 19.62 -18.46
C GLY A 22 8.23 18.88 -19.80
N VAL A 23 9.35 18.66 -20.48
CA VAL A 23 9.40 17.95 -21.76
C VAL A 23 9.43 16.42 -21.59
N HIS A 24 9.71 15.92 -20.39
CA HIS A 24 9.79 14.49 -20.13
C HIS A 24 8.40 13.88 -19.90
N HIS A 25 8.05 12.87 -20.68
CA HIS A 25 6.80 12.14 -20.57
C HIS A 25 6.99 10.84 -19.78
N ALA A 26 6.78 10.90 -18.47
CA ALA A 26 7.04 9.79 -17.55
C ALA A 26 5.98 8.67 -17.62
N VAL A 27 4.71 9.02 -17.86
CA VAL A 27 3.62 8.05 -18.03
C VAL A 27 2.80 8.43 -19.24
N ARG A 28 2.48 7.46 -20.13
CA ARG A 28 1.78 7.70 -21.41
C ARG A 28 0.60 6.76 -21.54
N ASP A 29 -0.60 7.32 -21.62
CA ASP A 29 -1.85 6.63 -21.97
C ASP A 29 -2.07 5.31 -21.20
N VAL A 30 -1.95 5.36 -19.89
CA VAL A 30 -2.11 4.16 -19.04
C VAL A 30 -3.57 4.01 -18.65
N THR A 31 -4.14 2.84 -18.97
CA THR A 31 -5.49 2.43 -18.57
C THR A 31 -5.42 1.09 -17.83
N ILE A 32 -5.85 1.07 -16.57
CA ILE A 32 -5.84 -0.10 -15.70
C ILE A 32 -7.14 -0.12 -14.89
N ARG A 33 -7.72 -1.30 -14.74
CA ARG A 33 -8.86 -1.54 -13.83
C ARG A 33 -8.51 -2.68 -12.89
N VAL A 34 -8.61 -2.43 -11.58
CA VAL A 34 -8.31 -3.39 -10.53
C VAL A 34 -9.59 -3.72 -9.78
N ARG A 35 -9.88 -5.00 -9.65
CA ARG A 35 -11.08 -5.49 -8.94
C ARG A 35 -10.88 -5.46 -7.43
N VAL A 36 -11.97 -5.46 -6.69
CA VAL A 36 -11.94 -5.61 -5.24
C VAL A 36 -11.24 -6.92 -4.87
N GLY A 37 -10.27 -6.86 -3.94
CA GLY A 37 -9.53 -8.02 -3.47
C GLY A 37 -8.49 -8.57 -4.46
N GLU A 38 -8.22 -7.89 -5.56
CA GLU A 38 -7.20 -8.30 -6.54
C GLU A 38 -5.79 -7.94 -6.03
N PHE A 39 -4.81 -8.78 -6.40
CA PHE A 39 -3.39 -8.50 -6.24
C PHE A 39 -2.81 -8.13 -7.61
N LEU A 40 -2.64 -6.84 -7.89
CA LEU A 40 -2.06 -6.35 -9.14
C LEU A 40 -0.55 -6.15 -8.97
N THR A 41 0.25 -6.72 -9.87
CA THR A 41 1.69 -6.45 -9.94
C THR A 41 2.02 -5.58 -11.15
N LEU A 42 2.69 -4.45 -10.92
CA LEU A 42 3.27 -3.59 -11.94
C LEU A 42 4.74 -3.93 -12.10
N LEU A 43 5.05 -4.69 -13.13
CA LEU A 43 6.42 -5.13 -13.46
C LEU A 43 7.01 -4.26 -14.60
N GLY A 44 8.31 -4.00 -14.55
CA GLY A 44 9.04 -3.33 -15.62
C GLY A 44 10.38 -2.77 -15.17
N PRO A 45 11.23 -2.34 -16.10
CA PRO A 45 12.56 -1.80 -15.80
C PRO A 45 12.49 -0.52 -14.98
N SER A 46 13.60 -0.17 -14.31
CA SER A 46 13.72 1.10 -13.60
C SER A 46 13.50 2.28 -14.56
N GLY A 47 12.81 3.31 -14.10
CA GLY A 47 12.53 4.52 -14.90
C GLY A 47 11.36 4.43 -15.88
N CYS A 48 10.65 3.28 -16.01
CA CYS A 48 9.50 3.17 -16.92
C CYS A 48 8.19 3.78 -16.40
N GLY A 49 8.22 4.51 -15.26
CA GLY A 49 7.05 5.26 -14.77
C GLY A 49 6.20 4.57 -13.70
N LYS A 50 6.53 3.33 -13.24
CA LYS A 50 5.75 2.59 -12.23
C LYS A 50 5.55 3.37 -10.92
N THR A 51 6.66 3.84 -10.33
CA THR A 51 6.62 4.65 -9.09
C THR A 51 5.88 5.97 -9.32
N THR A 52 6.01 6.58 -10.50
CA THR A 52 5.23 7.79 -10.84
C THR A 52 3.73 7.49 -10.89
N LEU A 53 3.33 6.38 -11.51
CA LEU A 53 1.94 5.95 -11.55
C LEU A 53 1.42 5.67 -10.12
N LEU A 54 2.19 4.96 -9.31
CA LEU A 54 1.83 4.68 -7.91
C LEU A 54 1.71 5.97 -7.10
N ARG A 55 2.61 6.94 -7.29
CA ARG A 55 2.53 8.26 -6.64
C ARG A 55 1.30 9.06 -7.08
N MET A 56 0.87 8.94 -8.34
CA MET A 56 -0.38 9.55 -8.79
C MET A 56 -1.60 8.91 -8.12
N VAL A 57 -1.63 7.58 -7.98
CA VAL A 57 -2.69 6.88 -7.24
C VAL A 57 -2.66 7.29 -5.77
N ALA A 58 -1.48 7.47 -5.18
CA ALA A 58 -1.31 7.90 -3.80
C ALA A 58 -1.66 9.38 -3.56
N GLY A 59 -1.66 10.21 -4.61
CA GLY A 59 -1.94 11.65 -4.51
C GLY A 59 -0.73 12.54 -4.24
N PHE A 60 0.48 11.98 -4.32
CA PHE A 60 1.73 12.75 -4.25
C PHE A 60 2.07 13.45 -5.58
N GLU A 61 1.46 12.97 -6.67
CA GLU A 61 1.55 13.56 -8.00
C GLU A 61 0.15 13.68 -8.60
N THR A 62 -0.09 14.74 -9.35
CA THR A 62 -1.34 14.91 -10.10
C THR A 62 -1.13 14.48 -11.54
N PRO A 63 -2.03 13.67 -12.13
CA PRO A 63 -1.99 13.38 -13.56
C PRO A 63 -2.00 14.65 -14.40
N SER A 64 -1.25 14.68 -15.50
CA SER A 64 -1.33 15.77 -16.47
C SER A 64 -2.59 15.69 -17.33
N GLU A 65 -3.04 14.46 -17.62
CA GLU A 65 -4.26 14.14 -18.37
C GLU A 65 -4.81 12.79 -17.85
N GLY A 66 -6.10 12.53 -18.10
CA GLY A 66 -6.76 11.30 -17.66
C GLY A 66 -7.33 11.39 -16.25
N GLU A 67 -7.77 10.25 -15.73
CA GLU A 67 -8.52 10.22 -14.47
C GLU A 67 -8.12 9.00 -13.62
N ILE A 68 -8.09 9.20 -12.29
CA ILE A 68 -7.92 8.14 -11.31
C ILE A 68 -9.15 8.12 -10.41
N ARG A 69 -9.78 6.94 -10.27
CA ARG A 69 -10.91 6.72 -9.35
C ARG A 69 -10.57 5.61 -8.35
N ILE A 70 -10.99 5.81 -7.10
CA ILE A 70 -10.93 4.78 -6.05
C ILE A 70 -12.33 4.62 -5.47
N ALA A 71 -12.85 3.40 -5.49
CA ALA A 71 -14.22 3.10 -5.09
C ALA A 71 -15.26 4.02 -5.78
N GLY A 72 -15.11 4.25 -7.10
CA GLY A 72 -15.96 5.08 -7.92
C GLY A 72 -15.77 6.60 -7.76
N ARG A 73 -15.07 7.07 -6.72
CA ARG A 73 -14.80 8.50 -6.50
C ARG A 73 -13.54 8.94 -7.23
N ARG A 74 -13.60 10.04 -7.97
CA ARG A 74 -12.45 10.68 -8.61
C ARG A 74 -11.47 11.21 -7.58
N MET A 75 -10.15 10.97 -7.83
CA MET A 75 -9.08 11.26 -6.87
C MET A 75 -8.10 12.33 -7.32
N ASN A 76 -8.19 12.83 -8.56
CA ASN A 76 -7.17 13.73 -9.12
C ASN A 76 -6.84 14.93 -8.21
N GLU A 77 -7.85 15.54 -7.61
CA GLU A 77 -7.73 16.72 -6.74
C GLU A 77 -7.76 16.38 -5.24
N VAL A 78 -7.92 15.09 -4.89
CA VAL A 78 -8.00 14.65 -3.49
C VAL A 78 -6.59 14.50 -2.92
N PRO A 79 -6.26 15.18 -1.81
CA PRO A 79 -4.93 15.09 -1.20
C PRO A 79 -4.66 13.68 -0.63
N PRO A 80 -3.38 13.27 -0.47
CA PRO A 80 -3.02 11.92 -0.03
C PRO A 80 -3.71 11.47 1.26
N TYR A 81 -3.80 12.33 2.25
CA TYR A 81 -4.35 12.01 3.59
C TYR A 81 -5.87 11.78 3.60
N GLU A 82 -6.58 12.18 2.55
CA GLU A 82 -8.03 11.94 2.38
C GLU A 82 -8.35 10.72 1.50
N ARG A 83 -7.34 10.14 0.85
CA ARG A 83 -7.54 8.98 -0.01
C ARG A 83 -7.70 7.71 0.84
N PRO A 84 -8.60 6.79 0.45
CA PRO A 84 -8.81 5.53 1.18
C PRO A 84 -7.72 4.50 0.84
N ILE A 85 -6.46 4.89 0.98
CA ILE A 85 -5.29 4.08 0.66
C ILE A 85 -4.35 3.93 1.84
N GLY A 86 -3.58 2.84 1.85
CA GLY A 86 -2.34 2.69 2.61
C GLY A 86 -1.17 2.64 1.64
N ILE A 87 0.02 3.04 2.09
CA ILE A 87 1.22 2.95 1.27
C ILE A 87 2.39 2.43 2.11
N VAL A 88 3.16 1.50 1.53
CA VAL A 88 4.47 1.06 2.02
C VAL A 88 5.51 1.54 1.01
N PHE A 89 6.42 2.38 1.47
CA PHE A 89 7.52 2.91 0.67
C PHE A 89 8.71 1.96 0.66
N GLN A 90 9.55 2.05 -0.34
CA GLN A 90 10.78 1.27 -0.49
C GLN A 90 11.71 1.38 0.74
N ASN A 91 11.80 2.57 1.35
CA ASN A 91 12.58 2.81 2.58
C ASN A 91 11.78 2.56 3.87
N LEU A 92 10.59 1.95 3.77
CA LEU A 92 9.62 1.67 4.85
C LEU A 92 9.07 2.92 5.55
N ALA A 93 9.78 4.03 5.55
CA ALA A 93 9.42 5.32 6.17
C ALA A 93 8.89 5.20 7.62
N LEU A 94 9.42 4.25 8.42
CA LEU A 94 9.07 4.10 9.83
C LEU A 94 9.63 5.29 10.62
N PHE A 95 8.89 5.71 11.65
CA PHE A 95 9.36 6.74 12.58
C PHE A 95 10.37 6.13 13.55
N PRO A 96 11.68 6.43 13.42
CA PRO A 96 12.73 5.71 14.15
C PRO A 96 12.72 5.98 15.66
N HIS A 97 12.18 7.11 16.08
CA HIS A 97 12.05 7.54 17.47
C HIS A 97 10.80 6.99 18.17
N LEU A 98 9.89 6.36 17.44
CA LEU A 98 8.67 5.76 17.97
C LEU A 98 8.83 4.25 18.15
N SER A 99 8.05 3.67 19.09
CA SER A 99 7.89 2.23 19.21
C SER A 99 7.06 1.66 18.05
N VAL A 100 6.98 0.33 17.96
CA VAL A 100 6.09 -0.36 17.02
C VAL A 100 4.65 0.10 17.21
N GLY A 101 4.13 0.01 18.44
CA GLY A 101 2.76 0.43 18.77
C GLY A 101 2.50 1.89 18.45
N GLU A 102 3.46 2.78 18.73
CA GLU A 102 3.34 4.20 18.40
C GLU A 102 3.34 4.47 16.90
N ASN A 103 4.16 3.75 16.11
CA ASN A 103 4.13 3.80 14.64
C ASN A 103 2.73 3.43 14.09
N LEU A 104 2.12 2.38 14.63
CA LEU A 104 0.79 1.93 14.22
C LEU A 104 -0.31 2.91 14.71
N ALA A 105 -0.18 3.41 15.94
CA ALA A 105 -1.13 4.35 16.51
C ALA A 105 -1.20 5.69 15.77
N TYR A 106 -0.14 6.08 15.09
CA TYR A 106 0.00 7.42 14.51
C TYR A 106 -1.18 7.80 13.60
N GLY A 107 -1.49 7.00 12.60
CA GLY A 107 -2.61 7.25 11.68
C GLY A 107 -3.98 7.18 12.36
N LEU A 108 -4.14 6.33 13.37
CA LEU A 108 -5.38 6.18 14.13
C LEU A 108 -5.65 7.39 15.03
N ARG A 109 -4.58 7.96 15.63
CA ARG A 109 -4.66 9.19 16.43
C ARG A 109 -5.06 10.40 15.58
N ILE A 110 -4.54 10.53 14.37
CA ILE A 110 -4.94 11.58 13.43
C ILE A 110 -6.45 11.49 13.12
N ARG A 111 -6.98 10.27 13.02
CA ARG A 111 -8.42 10.01 12.82
C ARG A 111 -9.25 10.19 14.11
N ARG A 112 -8.62 10.58 15.23
CA ARG A 112 -9.26 10.85 16.52
C ARG A 112 -10.05 9.66 17.08
N LEU A 113 -9.57 8.43 16.85
CA LEU A 113 -10.19 7.24 17.43
C LEU A 113 -9.99 7.19 18.95
N ALA A 114 -10.94 6.58 19.66
CA ALA A 114 -10.83 6.35 21.10
C ALA A 114 -9.64 5.44 21.43
N ARG A 115 -8.99 5.66 22.57
CA ARG A 115 -7.79 4.93 23.00
C ARG A 115 -8.00 3.40 22.99
N ALA A 116 -9.13 2.94 23.52
CA ALA A 116 -9.46 1.52 23.55
C ALA A 116 -9.54 0.91 22.14
N GLU A 117 -10.13 1.64 21.18
CA GLU A 117 -10.23 1.22 19.79
C GLU A 117 -8.86 1.18 19.10
N ILE A 118 -7.98 2.16 19.39
CA ILE A 118 -6.60 2.17 18.89
C ILE A 118 -5.87 0.92 19.37
N HIS A 119 -5.93 0.58 20.66
CA HIS A 119 -5.27 -0.61 21.21
C HIS A 119 -5.80 -1.89 20.57
N ARG A 120 -7.12 -2.01 20.39
CA ARG A 120 -7.76 -3.15 19.74
C ARG A 120 -7.25 -3.34 18.31
N GLN A 121 -7.28 -2.28 17.50
CA GLN A 121 -6.83 -2.34 16.10
C GLN A 121 -5.34 -2.65 15.97
N ILE A 122 -4.49 -2.14 16.87
CA ILE A 122 -3.07 -2.46 16.92
C ILE A 122 -2.86 -3.94 17.21
N ALA A 123 -3.53 -4.49 18.22
CA ALA A 123 -3.41 -5.90 18.57
C ALA A 123 -3.86 -6.80 17.41
N GLU A 124 -4.97 -6.47 16.74
CA GLU A 124 -5.47 -7.20 15.58
C GLU A 124 -4.46 -7.21 14.43
N VAL A 125 -3.89 -6.04 14.08
CA VAL A 125 -2.96 -5.97 12.95
C VAL A 125 -1.61 -6.59 13.27
N LEU A 126 -1.12 -6.52 14.52
CA LEU A 126 0.12 -7.18 14.93
C LEU A 126 -0.03 -8.70 14.89
N ALA A 127 -1.17 -9.24 15.31
CA ALA A 127 -1.47 -10.67 15.16
C ALA A 127 -1.53 -11.09 13.67
N LEU A 128 -2.04 -10.22 12.79
CA LEU A 128 -2.11 -10.47 11.35
C LEU A 128 -0.73 -10.62 10.69
N VAL A 129 0.27 -9.84 11.17
CA VAL A 129 1.64 -9.83 10.62
C VAL A 129 2.65 -10.61 11.48
N ASP A 130 2.18 -11.46 12.42
CA ASP A 130 3.00 -12.28 13.30
C ASP A 130 4.03 -11.47 14.13
N LEU A 131 3.61 -10.33 14.69
CA LEU A 131 4.42 -9.44 15.52
C LEU A 131 3.82 -9.18 16.92
N THR A 132 2.93 -10.04 17.39
CA THR A 132 2.33 -9.94 18.73
C THR A 132 3.40 -9.89 19.81
N GLY A 133 3.26 -8.98 20.78
CA GLY A 133 4.20 -8.79 21.88
C GLY A 133 5.43 -7.93 21.56
N LEU A 134 5.45 -7.30 20.36
CA LEU A 134 6.52 -6.39 19.97
C LEU A 134 6.11 -4.90 20.04
N GLU A 135 4.96 -4.58 20.65
CA GLU A 135 4.37 -3.24 20.67
C GLU A 135 5.31 -2.17 21.22
N ASP A 136 6.06 -2.51 22.26
CA ASP A 136 6.95 -1.59 22.96
C ASP A 136 8.37 -1.54 22.39
N ARG A 137 8.71 -2.44 21.46
CA ARG A 137 10.02 -2.46 20.81
C ARG A 137 10.24 -1.21 19.97
N ARG A 138 11.47 -0.71 19.96
CA ARG A 138 11.91 0.38 19.09
C ARG A 138 12.27 -0.16 17.70
N VAL A 139 12.12 0.68 16.67
CA VAL A 139 12.40 0.30 15.27
C VAL A 139 13.82 -0.26 15.07
N HIS A 140 14.81 0.28 15.78
CA HIS A 140 16.21 -0.16 15.67
C HIS A 140 16.49 -1.52 16.31
N GLU A 141 15.61 -2.01 17.20
CA GLU A 141 15.71 -3.33 17.83
C GLU A 141 15.14 -4.46 16.95
N LEU A 142 14.57 -4.12 15.80
CA LEU A 142 13.89 -5.07 14.92
C LEU A 142 14.82 -5.56 13.81
N SER A 143 14.63 -6.83 13.40
CA SER A 143 15.24 -7.35 12.18
C SER A 143 14.69 -6.64 10.93
N GLY A 144 15.37 -6.77 9.77
CA GLY A 144 14.91 -6.21 8.49
C GLY A 144 13.48 -6.66 8.14
N GLY A 145 13.21 -7.96 8.23
CA GLY A 145 11.88 -8.52 7.98
C GLY A 145 10.82 -8.03 8.98
N GLN A 146 11.17 -7.89 10.27
CA GLN A 146 10.26 -7.33 11.26
C GLN A 146 9.93 -5.87 10.96
N ARG A 147 10.92 -5.04 10.60
CA ARG A 147 10.67 -3.64 10.17
C ARG A 147 9.70 -3.58 8.99
N GLN A 148 9.85 -4.48 8.04
CA GLN A 148 8.97 -4.53 6.88
C GLN A 148 7.53 -4.89 7.26
N ARG A 149 7.34 -5.89 8.13
CA ARG A 149 6.02 -6.24 8.67
C ARG A 149 5.40 -5.10 9.47
N VAL A 150 6.19 -4.33 10.22
CA VAL A 150 5.69 -3.13 10.92
C VAL A 150 5.22 -2.07 9.91
N ALA A 151 5.97 -1.83 8.82
CA ALA A 151 5.55 -0.88 7.78
C ALA A 151 4.25 -1.34 7.09
N LEU A 152 4.12 -2.63 6.82
CA LEU A 152 2.90 -3.23 6.29
C LEU A 152 1.73 -3.09 7.28
N ALA A 153 1.93 -3.43 8.54
CA ALA A 153 0.93 -3.29 9.60
C ALA A 153 0.46 -1.84 9.75
N ARG A 154 1.39 -0.87 9.71
CA ARG A 154 1.07 0.56 9.76
C ARG A 154 0.19 1.02 8.60
N ALA A 155 0.41 0.48 7.41
CA ALA A 155 -0.40 0.79 6.25
C ALA A 155 -1.78 0.08 6.28
N LEU A 156 -1.87 -1.10 6.93
CA LEU A 156 -3.11 -1.88 7.04
C LEU A 156 -4.00 -1.46 8.20
N VAL A 157 -3.42 -0.98 9.33
CA VAL A 157 -4.17 -0.66 10.55
C VAL A 157 -5.28 0.38 10.33
N ILE A 158 -5.09 1.26 9.36
CA ILE A 158 -6.07 2.27 8.94
C ILE A 158 -7.19 1.70 8.05
N ARG A 159 -7.20 0.39 7.77
CA ARG A 159 -8.17 -0.34 6.94
C ARG A 159 -8.37 0.32 5.57
N PRO A 160 -7.33 0.42 4.74
CA PRO A 160 -7.42 1.03 3.43
C PRO A 160 -8.25 0.18 2.48
N LYS A 161 -8.85 0.80 1.44
CA LYS A 161 -9.48 0.07 0.33
C LYS A 161 -8.45 -0.47 -0.66
N VAL A 162 -7.34 0.25 -0.83
CA VAL A 162 -6.21 -0.15 -1.69
C VAL A 162 -4.92 0.03 -0.92
N LEU A 163 -4.07 -0.99 -0.92
CA LEU A 163 -2.72 -0.95 -0.38
C LEU A 163 -1.72 -0.84 -1.54
N LEU A 164 -0.90 0.20 -1.50
CA LEU A 164 0.15 0.46 -2.46
C LEU A 164 1.50 0.03 -1.89
N LEU A 165 2.28 -0.74 -2.65
CA LEU A 165 3.57 -1.29 -2.24
C LEU A 165 4.63 -0.86 -3.28
N ASP A 166 5.51 0.08 -2.92
CA ASP A 166 6.54 0.62 -3.80
C ASP A 166 7.88 -0.08 -3.56
N GLU A 167 8.20 -1.10 -4.37
CA GLU A 167 9.39 -1.94 -4.28
C GLU A 167 9.72 -2.41 -2.84
N PRO A 168 8.74 -2.95 -2.10
CA PRO A 168 8.90 -3.17 -0.66
C PRO A 168 9.95 -4.24 -0.33
N LEU A 169 10.36 -5.07 -1.30
CA LEU A 169 11.27 -6.20 -1.10
C LEU A 169 12.69 -5.95 -1.63
N GLY A 170 12.93 -4.82 -2.31
CA GLY A 170 14.15 -4.55 -3.06
C GLY A 170 15.47 -4.54 -2.23
N ALA A 171 15.37 -4.29 -0.92
CA ALA A 171 16.55 -4.22 -0.02
C ALA A 171 16.86 -5.54 0.72
N LEU A 172 16.17 -6.64 0.38
CA LEU A 172 16.27 -7.92 1.08
C LEU A 172 17.08 -8.96 0.30
N ASP A 173 17.70 -9.89 1.04
CA ASP A 173 18.29 -11.08 0.43
C ASP A 173 17.21 -11.98 -0.20
N LEU A 174 17.63 -12.84 -1.14
CA LEU A 174 16.73 -13.68 -1.94
C LEU A 174 15.83 -14.59 -1.10
N LYS A 175 16.37 -15.18 -0.02
CA LYS A 175 15.62 -16.10 0.84
C LYS A 175 14.52 -15.37 1.61
N LEU A 176 14.84 -14.25 2.23
CA LEU A 176 13.89 -13.43 2.98
C LEU A 176 12.85 -12.81 2.05
N ARG A 177 13.26 -12.40 0.86
CA ARG A 177 12.38 -11.87 -0.18
C ARG A 177 11.28 -12.87 -0.55
N ARG A 178 11.63 -14.13 -0.88
CA ARG A 178 10.67 -15.19 -1.21
C ARG A 178 9.71 -15.49 -0.05
N GLN A 179 10.19 -15.49 1.18
CA GLN A 179 9.35 -15.68 2.36
C GLN A 179 8.33 -14.56 2.51
N LEU A 180 8.76 -13.31 2.38
CA LEU A 180 7.88 -12.15 2.50
C LEU A 180 6.88 -12.01 1.35
N GLN A 181 7.22 -12.46 0.15
CA GLN A 181 6.25 -12.55 -0.96
C GLN A 181 5.08 -13.48 -0.61
N GLN A 182 5.38 -14.69 -0.15
CA GLN A 182 4.34 -15.65 0.25
C GLN A 182 3.50 -15.11 1.40
N GLU A 183 4.14 -14.39 2.32
CA GLU A 183 3.47 -13.76 3.45
C GLU A 183 2.55 -12.62 3.01
N LEU A 184 3.00 -11.74 2.10
CA LEU A 184 2.17 -10.67 1.54
C LEU A 184 0.91 -11.22 0.88
N LYS A 185 1.04 -12.31 0.12
CA LYS A 185 -0.10 -12.98 -0.52
C LYS A 185 -1.06 -13.56 0.51
N ARG A 186 -0.53 -14.21 1.57
CA ARG A 186 -1.34 -14.75 2.67
C ARG A 186 -2.09 -13.65 3.44
N ILE A 187 -1.39 -12.54 3.73
CA ILE A 187 -1.99 -11.40 4.41
C ILE A 187 -3.10 -10.80 3.54
N GLN A 188 -2.84 -10.59 2.24
CA GLN A 188 -3.82 -10.05 1.30
C GLN A 188 -5.09 -10.91 1.26
N GLN A 189 -4.96 -12.24 1.19
CA GLN A 189 -6.10 -13.17 1.21
C GLN A 189 -6.90 -13.08 2.52
N ARG A 190 -6.22 -12.92 3.67
CA ARG A 190 -6.89 -12.78 4.98
C ARG A 190 -7.64 -11.46 5.13
N VAL A 191 -7.07 -10.37 4.61
CA VAL A 191 -7.66 -9.02 4.78
C VAL A 191 -8.70 -8.71 3.71
N GLY A 192 -8.61 -9.37 2.54
CA GLY A 192 -9.45 -9.09 1.38
C GLY A 192 -9.24 -7.69 0.76
N THR A 193 -8.22 -6.97 1.19
CA THR A 193 -7.87 -5.65 0.64
C THR A 193 -7.21 -5.81 -0.74
N THR A 194 -7.46 -4.87 -1.64
CA THR A 194 -6.79 -4.82 -2.95
C THR A 194 -5.35 -4.34 -2.81
N PHE A 195 -4.41 -5.06 -3.40
CA PHE A 195 -2.98 -4.71 -3.39
C PHE A 195 -2.52 -4.29 -4.77
N VAL A 196 -1.72 -3.21 -4.83
CA VAL A 196 -0.96 -2.79 -6.02
C VAL A 196 0.51 -2.82 -5.66
N PHE A 197 1.22 -3.75 -6.26
CA PHE A 197 2.62 -4.06 -5.97
C PHE A 197 3.50 -3.60 -7.14
N VAL A 198 4.49 -2.77 -6.86
CA VAL A 198 5.47 -2.33 -7.85
C VAL A 198 6.78 -3.09 -7.64
N THR A 199 7.32 -3.65 -8.70
CA THR A 199 8.63 -4.31 -8.68
C THR A 199 9.35 -4.16 -10.03
N HIS A 200 10.66 -4.35 -10.01
CA HIS A 200 11.48 -4.52 -11.21
C HIS A 200 11.99 -5.96 -11.37
N ASP A 201 11.70 -6.84 -10.41
CA ASP A 201 12.12 -8.23 -10.38
C ASP A 201 11.00 -9.14 -10.89
N GLN A 202 11.30 -9.93 -11.94
CA GLN A 202 10.34 -10.88 -12.52
C GLN A 202 9.97 -12.02 -11.57
N GLU A 203 10.88 -12.43 -10.67
CA GLU A 203 10.57 -13.43 -9.66
C GLU A 203 9.60 -12.91 -8.60
N GLU A 204 9.45 -11.59 -8.48
CA GLU A 204 8.48 -10.94 -7.59
C GLU A 204 7.09 -10.76 -8.22
N ALA A 205 6.95 -10.96 -9.51
CA ALA A 205 5.65 -10.90 -10.19
C ALA A 205 4.82 -12.13 -9.83
N LEU A 206 3.95 -11.96 -8.87
CA LEU A 206 3.06 -12.98 -8.27
C LEU A 206 1.80 -13.23 -9.11
#